data_5455a03f481ef0e435a1651f55ab47c8
#
_entry.id   5455a03f481ef0e435a1651f55ab47c8
#
_cell.length_a   1.000
_cell.length_b   1.000
_cell.length_c   1.000
_cell.angle_alpha   90.00
_cell.angle_beta   90.00
_cell.angle_gamma   90.00
#
_symmetry.space_group_name_H-M   'P 1'
#
loop_
_entity.id
_entity.type
_entity.pdbx_description
1 polymer ?
#
loop_
_entity_poly.entity_id
_entity_poly.type
_entity_poly.pdbx_seq_one_letter_code
_entity_poly.pdbx_strand_id
1 'polypeptide(L)'
;MFKVIGISDNPEHELSKEALEAIAGGKVFSGGKRHYELMKSRLPKDVQWIEITVPLTDVFKQYKGIPEIVVFASGDPLFYGFAATLQREFPDAKIDIYPTFNSLQMLAHRMLLPYQDMRAVSLTGRPWKDFQDALIGQERLIGVLTDRTRTPRAIASMMQEYGYDNYSITIGECMGNPEHEKVTTMTVAQTMFYEAGFPNCMILQMTEQRGRLFGIPEERFELLDGRVNMITKMPIRLATLAALDLGRRRSFWDIGFCTGSVSIEARLQFPHLVITAFEKRPQGKELLDRNSRRFGAPGINGVIGDFMDADTNLYPAPDAVFIGGHGGQMQEMLQTINSVLLPGGVIVFNSVSDESAAAFRQGIESIGRRITGTTRMAVDEHNPILIMKAE
;
A
#
# COMPACT_ATOMS: atom_id res chain seq x y z
N MET A 1 31.11 -9.69 6.26
CA MET A 1 30.47 -9.46 7.57
C MET A 1 30.02 -8.01 7.64
N PHE A 2 28.82 -7.76 8.18
CA PHE A 2 28.32 -6.41 8.40
C PHE A 2 28.07 -6.17 9.89
N LYS A 3 28.47 -5.01 10.40
CA LYS A 3 28.12 -4.53 11.73
C LYS A 3 27.22 -3.31 11.54
N VAL A 4 25.91 -3.46 11.80
CA VAL A 4 24.95 -2.40 11.53
C VAL A 4 24.57 -1.69 12.82
N ILE A 5 24.95 -0.41 12.91
CA ILE A 5 24.80 0.42 14.12
C ILE A 5 23.67 1.42 13.89
N GLY A 6 22.65 1.32 14.71
CA GLY A 6 21.56 2.30 14.76
C GLY A 6 22.01 3.60 15.42
N ILE A 7 21.69 4.73 14.80
CA ILE A 7 21.98 6.05 15.36
C ILE A 7 20.73 6.96 15.33
N SER A 8 20.62 7.82 16.33
CA SER A 8 19.60 8.88 16.35
C SER A 8 20.10 10.14 15.61
N ASP A 9 19.31 11.20 15.61
CA ASP A 9 19.71 12.50 15.06
C ASP A 9 20.54 13.34 16.07
N ASN A 10 21.02 12.73 17.15
CA ASN A 10 21.86 13.35 18.15
C ASN A 10 23.34 13.03 17.86
N PRO A 11 24.21 14.05 17.61
CA PRO A 11 25.64 13.85 17.44
C PRO A 11 26.33 13.25 18.68
N GLU A 12 25.77 13.51 19.86
CA GLU A 12 26.26 13.01 21.15
C GLU A 12 25.54 11.72 21.60
N HIS A 13 24.86 11.05 20.66
CA HIS A 13 24.14 9.80 20.95
C HIS A 13 25.01 8.80 21.71
N GLU A 14 24.50 8.31 22.83
CA GLU A 14 25.15 7.23 23.59
C GLU A 14 25.05 5.92 22.82
N LEU A 15 26.20 5.37 22.48
CA LEU A 15 26.32 4.07 21.83
C LEU A 15 26.67 3.01 22.88
N SER A 16 26.21 1.78 22.68
CA SER A 16 26.63 0.67 23.54
C SER A 16 28.13 0.45 23.44
N LYS A 17 28.72 -0.19 24.47
CA LYS A 17 30.14 -0.50 24.50
C LYS A 17 30.53 -1.34 23.27
N GLU A 18 29.72 -2.33 22.89
CA GLU A 18 29.95 -3.19 21.76
C GLU A 18 29.89 -2.42 20.43
N ALA A 19 29.00 -1.43 20.30
CA ALA A 19 28.95 -0.54 19.13
C ALA A 19 30.18 0.35 19.03
N LEU A 20 30.67 0.88 20.17
CA LEU A 20 31.92 1.65 20.23
C LEU A 20 33.15 0.80 19.88
N GLU A 21 33.21 -0.45 20.35
CA GLU A 21 34.27 -1.40 19.98
C GLU A 21 34.20 -1.72 18.47
N ALA A 22 33.00 -1.88 17.92
CA ALA A 22 32.81 -2.09 16.47
C ALA A 22 33.29 -0.90 15.64
N ILE A 23 33.07 0.33 16.10
CA ILE A 23 33.59 1.53 15.46
C ILE A 23 35.10 1.61 15.58
N ALA A 24 35.65 1.44 16.78
CA ALA A 24 37.09 1.54 17.01
C ALA A 24 37.93 0.51 16.20
N GLY A 25 37.39 -0.70 15.98
CA GLY A 25 38.00 -1.74 15.18
C GLY A 25 37.74 -1.68 13.68
N GLY A 26 36.79 -0.83 13.24
CA GLY A 26 36.36 -0.71 11.85
C GLY A 26 37.38 -0.02 10.96
N LYS A 27 37.49 -0.49 9.70
CA LYS A 27 38.32 0.14 8.65
C LYS A 27 37.49 0.69 7.50
N VAL A 28 36.36 0.05 7.21
CA VAL A 28 35.43 0.46 6.16
C VAL A 28 34.09 0.76 6.81
N PHE A 29 33.61 1.94 6.54
CA PHE A 29 32.34 2.45 7.05
C PHE A 29 31.39 2.81 5.92
N SER A 30 30.10 2.72 6.19
CA SER A 30 29.09 3.10 5.23
C SER A 30 27.87 3.74 5.89
N GLY A 31 27.22 4.63 5.15
CA GLY A 31 26.02 5.33 5.61
C GLY A 31 25.64 6.41 4.63
N GLY A 32 24.47 7.02 4.77
CA GLY A 32 24.09 8.21 4.01
C GLY A 32 24.91 9.44 4.45
N LYS A 33 24.89 10.50 3.65
CA LYS A 33 25.60 11.76 3.94
C LYS A 33 25.36 12.29 5.36
N ARG A 34 24.11 12.28 5.83
CA ARG A 34 23.76 12.69 7.20
C ARG A 34 24.43 11.81 8.26
N HIS A 35 24.50 10.51 8.05
CA HIS A 35 25.17 9.59 8.98
C HIS A 35 26.66 9.90 9.09
N TYR A 36 27.30 10.25 7.98
CA TYR A 36 28.70 10.69 8.00
C TYR A 36 28.89 11.94 8.84
N GLU A 37 28.06 12.98 8.63
CA GLU A 37 28.15 14.21 9.41
C GLU A 37 27.96 13.99 10.92
N LEU A 38 27.04 13.11 11.30
CA LEU A 38 26.79 12.77 12.71
C LEU A 38 27.95 11.98 13.35
N MET A 39 28.64 11.13 12.56
CA MET A 39 29.59 10.18 13.09
C MET A 39 31.06 10.54 12.84
N LYS A 40 31.37 11.48 11.96
CA LYS A 40 32.74 11.79 11.52
C LYS A 40 33.72 12.05 12.64
N SER A 41 33.30 12.67 13.75
CA SER A 41 34.14 12.96 14.92
C SER A 41 34.48 11.71 15.75
N ARG A 42 33.74 10.61 15.56
CA ARG A 42 33.90 9.33 16.30
C ARG A 42 34.58 8.25 15.44
N LEU A 43 34.79 8.52 14.16
CA LEU A 43 35.48 7.58 13.29
C LEU A 43 37.00 7.55 13.57
N PRO A 44 37.65 6.38 13.48
CA PRO A 44 39.11 6.31 13.50
C PRO A 44 39.74 7.10 12.35
N LYS A 45 41.03 7.43 12.48
CA LYS A 45 41.79 8.06 11.39
C LYS A 45 41.99 7.09 10.22
N ASP A 46 42.07 7.60 9.01
CA ASP A 46 42.41 6.85 7.80
C ASP A 46 41.43 5.72 7.45
N VAL A 47 40.13 5.92 7.68
CA VAL A 47 39.08 4.98 7.33
C VAL A 47 38.53 5.23 5.93
N GLN A 48 38.06 4.18 5.27
CA GLN A 48 37.29 4.29 4.04
C GLN A 48 35.83 4.54 4.37
N TRP A 49 35.21 5.53 3.70
CA TRP A 49 33.78 5.78 3.75
C TRP A 49 33.12 5.44 2.42
N ILE A 50 32.05 4.64 2.44
CA ILE A 50 31.21 4.32 1.29
C ILE A 50 29.84 4.97 1.52
N GLU A 51 29.53 5.98 0.73
CA GLU A 51 28.25 6.68 0.84
C GLU A 51 27.11 5.82 0.28
N ILE A 52 26.04 5.66 1.04
CA ILE A 52 24.82 5.00 0.56
C ILE A 52 24.03 5.99 -0.29
N THR A 53 23.97 5.71 -1.58
CA THR A 53 23.25 6.48 -2.61
C THR A 53 22.29 5.58 -3.39
N VAL A 54 21.37 6.18 -4.14
CA VAL A 54 20.48 5.46 -5.07
C VAL A 54 21.02 5.61 -6.48
N PRO A 55 21.07 4.53 -7.27
CA PRO A 55 20.62 3.17 -7.00
C PRO A 55 21.57 2.38 -6.09
N LEU A 56 21.01 1.56 -5.18
CA LEU A 56 21.78 0.76 -4.22
C LEU A 56 22.71 -0.27 -4.86
N THR A 57 22.45 -0.67 -6.10
CA THR A 57 23.28 -1.63 -6.84
C THR A 57 24.75 -1.21 -6.92
N ASP A 58 25.03 0.08 -7.02
CA ASP A 58 26.40 0.58 -7.11
C ASP A 58 27.09 0.60 -5.74
N VAL A 59 26.33 0.79 -4.67
CA VAL A 59 26.82 0.63 -3.29
C VAL A 59 27.15 -0.83 -3.03
N PHE A 60 26.28 -1.76 -3.42
CA PHE A 60 26.52 -3.20 -3.20
C PHE A 60 27.67 -3.75 -3.99
N LYS A 61 27.97 -3.19 -5.19
CA LYS A 61 29.19 -3.53 -5.93
C LYS A 61 30.45 -3.17 -5.13
N GLN A 62 30.46 -2.01 -4.46
CA GLN A 62 31.57 -1.57 -3.64
C GLN A 62 31.74 -2.43 -2.37
N TYR A 63 30.67 -3.03 -1.83
CA TYR A 63 30.75 -3.90 -0.68
C TYR A 63 31.35 -5.27 -0.97
N LYS A 64 31.32 -5.72 -2.24
CA LYS A 64 31.85 -7.02 -2.64
C LYS A 64 33.35 -7.12 -2.38
N GLY A 65 33.77 -8.23 -1.75
CA GLY A 65 35.18 -8.50 -1.43
C GLY A 65 35.71 -7.80 -0.18
N ILE A 66 34.91 -6.96 0.48
CA ILE A 66 35.30 -6.34 1.76
C ILE A 66 34.94 -7.30 2.91
N PRO A 67 35.93 -7.70 3.73
CA PRO A 67 35.69 -8.68 4.80
C PRO A 67 34.71 -8.22 5.87
N GLU A 68 34.81 -6.94 6.27
CA GLU A 68 33.97 -6.33 7.29
C GLU A 68 33.64 -4.88 6.94
N ILE A 69 32.37 -4.51 7.08
CA ILE A 69 31.85 -3.15 6.89
C ILE A 69 31.00 -2.75 8.10
N VAL A 70 31.30 -1.60 8.69
CA VAL A 70 30.46 -0.98 9.72
C VAL A 70 29.47 -0.05 9.03
N VAL A 71 28.18 -0.31 9.17
CA VAL A 71 27.10 0.43 8.50
C VAL A 71 26.29 1.21 9.52
N PHE A 72 26.14 2.52 9.29
CA PHE A 72 25.24 3.34 10.11
C PHE A 72 23.85 3.41 9.51
N ALA A 73 22.82 3.19 10.34
CA ALA A 73 21.43 3.27 9.99
C ALA A 73 20.67 4.18 10.95
N SER A 74 19.62 4.85 10.48
CA SER A 74 18.77 5.67 11.35
C SER A 74 17.91 4.78 12.24
N GLY A 75 17.93 4.99 13.55
CA GLY A 75 17.13 4.27 14.51
C GLY A 75 17.47 2.79 14.60
N ASP A 76 16.44 1.94 14.65
CA ASP A 76 16.61 0.48 14.67
C ASP A 76 16.91 -0.04 13.25
N PRO A 77 18.06 -0.70 13.04
CA PRO A 77 18.47 -1.20 11.73
C PRO A 77 17.52 -2.23 11.09
N LEU A 78 16.68 -2.90 11.87
CA LEU A 78 15.69 -3.87 11.40
C LEU A 78 14.29 -3.28 11.22
N PHE A 79 14.01 -2.14 11.84
CA PHE A 79 12.70 -1.49 11.72
C PHE A 79 12.64 -0.60 10.46
N TYR A 80 12.21 -1.19 9.35
CA TYR A 80 12.27 -0.57 8.00
C TYR A 80 13.67 -0.08 7.62
N GLY A 81 14.69 -0.54 8.31
CA GLY A 81 16.06 -0.10 8.23
C GLY A 81 16.89 -0.86 7.18
N PHE A 82 18.13 -0.41 7.01
CA PHE A 82 19.02 -0.90 5.96
C PHE A 82 19.48 -2.36 6.18
N ALA A 83 19.42 -2.87 7.41
CA ALA A 83 19.82 -4.25 7.71
C ALA A 83 18.95 -5.29 6.98
N ALA A 84 17.65 -5.05 6.87
CA ALA A 84 16.77 -5.93 6.10
C ALA A 84 17.12 -5.96 4.59
N THR A 85 17.64 -4.85 4.06
CA THR A 85 18.13 -4.78 2.68
C THR A 85 19.44 -5.56 2.53
N LEU A 86 20.35 -5.46 3.51
CA LEU A 86 21.58 -6.24 3.52
C LEU A 86 21.32 -7.76 3.61
N GLN A 87 20.37 -8.19 4.43
CA GLN A 87 19.97 -9.60 4.53
C GLN A 87 19.47 -10.16 3.20
N ARG A 88 18.71 -9.37 2.44
CA ARG A 88 18.20 -9.80 1.14
C ARG A 88 19.27 -9.84 0.06
N GLU A 89 20.20 -8.89 0.07
CA GLU A 89 21.24 -8.75 -0.96
C GLU A 89 22.45 -9.66 -0.69
N PHE A 90 22.74 -9.92 0.57
CA PHE A 90 23.87 -10.74 1.02
C PHE A 90 23.39 -11.83 2.00
N PRO A 91 22.62 -12.82 1.52
CA PRO A 91 21.96 -13.81 2.40
C PRO A 91 22.94 -14.65 3.23
N ASP A 92 24.18 -14.87 2.74
CA ASP A 92 25.20 -15.65 3.41
C ASP A 92 26.11 -14.81 4.34
N ALA A 93 25.90 -13.50 4.39
CA ALA A 93 26.73 -12.61 5.19
C ALA A 93 26.33 -12.65 6.67
N LYS A 94 27.32 -12.75 7.56
CA LYS A 94 27.09 -12.52 8.99
C LYS A 94 26.75 -11.04 9.20
N ILE A 95 25.65 -10.76 9.92
CA ILE A 95 25.20 -9.40 10.26
C ILE A 95 25.03 -9.32 11.78
N ASP A 96 25.81 -8.46 12.41
CA ASP A 96 25.65 -8.09 13.82
C ASP A 96 24.90 -6.76 13.91
N ILE A 97 23.87 -6.69 14.77
CA ILE A 97 22.97 -5.53 14.90
C ILE A 97 23.18 -4.85 16.25
N TYR A 98 23.37 -3.54 16.21
CA TYR A 98 23.46 -2.67 17.39
C TYR A 98 22.31 -1.65 17.33
N PRO A 99 21.12 -1.97 17.90
CA PRO A 99 19.92 -1.16 17.71
C PRO A 99 19.94 0.09 18.61
N THR A 100 19.18 1.08 18.19
CA THR A 100 18.71 2.19 19.04
C THR A 100 17.21 2.43 18.82
N PHE A 101 16.60 3.30 19.62
CA PHE A 101 15.20 3.64 19.41
C PHE A 101 14.99 4.28 18.02
N ASN A 102 13.97 3.79 17.31
CA ASN A 102 13.54 4.45 16.08
C ASN A 102 12.73 5.73 16.39
N SER A 103 12.52 6.55 15.38
CA SER A 103 11.84 7.84 15.54
C SER A 103 10.40 7.73 16.06
N LEU A 104 9.66 6.66 15.69
CA LEU A 104 8.29 6.44 16.19
C LEU A 104 8.29 6.06 17.69
N GLN A 105 9.25 5.24 18.14
CA GLN A 105 9.40 4.93 19.57
C GLN A 105 9.74 6.20 20.36
N MET A 106 10.68 7.00 19.85
CA MET A 106 11.05 8.28 20.50
C MET A 106 9.86 9.23 20.58
N LEU A 107 9.09 9.36 19.48
CA LEU A 107 7.89 10.20 19.48
C LEU A 107 6.83 9.68 20.46
N ALA A 108 6.59 8.37 20.52
CA ALA A 108 5.69 7.76 21.49
C ALA A 108 6.12 8.03 22.93
N HIS A 109 7.44 8.00 23.23
CA HIS A 109 7.98 8.36 24.54
C HIS A 109 7.71 9.83 24.89
N ARG A 110 7.84 10.76 23.94
CA ARG A 110 7.51 12.18 24.16
C ARG A 110 6.02 12.40 24.41
N MET A 111 5.18 11.55 23.82
CA MET A 111 3.73 11.57 24.03
C MET A 111 3.28 10.80 25.27
N LEU A 112 4.17 10.10 25.98
CA LEU A 112 3.84 9.12 27.03
C LEU A 112 2.78 8.12 26.55
N LEU A 113 2.90 7.68 25.30
CA LEU A 113 1.95 6.83 24.61
C LEU A 113 2.42 5.39 24.56
N PRO A 114 1.68 4.42 25.13
CA PRO A 114 1.91 3.00 24.87
C PRO A 114 1.71 2.68 23.37
N TYR A 115 2.65 1.97 22.77
CA TYR A 115 2.67 1.76 21.32
C TYR A 115 2.71 0.28 20.88
N GLN A 116 2.38 -0.66 21.79
CA GLN A 116 2.32 -2.09 21.46
C GLN A 116 1.30 -2.41 20.36
N ASP A 117 0.21 -1.64 20.28
CA ASP A 117 -0.85 -1.81 19.29
C ASP A 117 -0.70 -0.85 18.09
N MET A 118 0.43 -0.17 17.97
CA MET A 118 0.66 0.77 16.88
C MET A 118 0.91 0.03 15.57
N ARG A 119 0.07 0.27 14.58
CA ARG A 119 0.31 -0.12 13.20
C ARG A 119 1.40 0.75 12.59
N ALA A 120 2.62 0.24 12.53
CA ALA A 120 3.71 0.95 11.88
C ALA A 120 3.63 0.83 10.36
N VAL A 121 3.81 1.95 9.67
CA VAL A 121 3.82 2.07 8.22
C VAL A 121 5.01 2.90 7.79
N SER A 122 5.72 2.47 6.76
CA SER A 122 6.77 3.27 6.15
C SER A 122 6.35 3.73 4.77
N LEU A 123 6.34 5.04 4.57
CA LEU A 123 6.17 5.67 3.27
C LEU A 123 7.52 6.06 2.63
N THR A 124 8.65 5.84 3.32
CA THR A 124 9.99 6.15 2.83
C THR A 124 10.33 5.30 1.61
N GLY A 125 10.23 5.89 0.40
CA GLY A 125 10.45 5.19 -0.86
C GLY A 125 9.44 4.06 -1.14
N ARG A 126 8.29 4.04 -0.49
CA ARG A 126 7.27 2.98 -0.58
C ARG A 126 5.93 3.52 -1.09
N PRO A 127 5.07 2.68 -1.70
CA PRO A 127 3.75 3.09 -2.15
C PRO A 127 2.82 3.44 -0.97
N TRP A 128 1.75 4.15 -1.25
CA TRP A 128 0.73 4.55 -0.28
C TRP A 128 -0.09 3.40 0.32
N LYS A 129 -0.04 2.23 -0.31
CA LYS A 129 -0.96 1.12 -0.04
C LYS A 129 -1.08 0.78 1.45
N ASP A 130 0.04 0.50 2.14
CA ASP A 130 0.01 0.10 3.55
C ASP A 130 -0.63 1.16 4.46
N PHE A 131 -0.43 2.43 4.15
CA PHE A 131 -1.04 3.54 4.87
C PHE A 131 -2.54 3.64 4.57
N GLN A 132 -2.92 3.51 3.31
CA GLN A 132 -4.32 3.48 2.90
C GLN A 132 -5.07 2.28 3.50
N ASP A 133 -4.42 1.11 3.56
CA ASP A 133 -4.96 -0.09 4.20
C ASP A 133 -5.23 0.14 5.70
N ALA A 134 -4.30 0.81 6.39
CA ALA A 134 -4.45 1.16 7.79
C ALA A 134 -5.62 2.13 8.03
N LEU A 135 -5.81 3.13 7.16
CA LEU A 135 -6.93 4.07 7.24
C LEU A 135 -8.28 3.38 6.99
N ILE A 136 -8.39 2.57 5.91
CA ILE A 136 -9.61 1.81 5.60
C ILE A 136 -9.91 0.80 6.72
N GLY A 137 -8.87 0.14 7.26
CA GLY A 137 -8.98 -0.77 8.40
C GLY A 137 -9.38 -0.10 9.70
N GLN A 138 -9.39 1.24 9.74
CA GLN A 138 -9.67 2.03 10.94
C GLN A 138 -8.74 1.67 12.11
N GLU A 139 -7.44 1.59 11.82
CA GLU A 139 -6.45 1.36 12.85
C GLU A 139 -6.45 2.53 13.85
N ARG A 140 -6.54 2.22 15.13
CA ARG A 140 -6.67 3.24 16.19
C ARG A 140 -5.41 4.07 16.37
N LEU A 141 -4.27 3.46 16.09
CA LEU A 141 -2.95 4.06 16.27
C LEU A 141 -2.08 3.69 15.09
N ILE A 142 -1.67 4.70 14.30
CA ILE A 142 -0.83 4.51 13.12
C ILE A 142 0.45 5.32 13.29
N GLY A 143 1.60 4.64 13.26
CA GLY A 143 2.91 5.27 13.19
C GLY A 143 3.41 5.34 11.76
N VAL A 144 3.82 6.51 11.28
CA VAL A 144 4.21 6.74 9.88
C VAL A 144 5.63 7.24 9.78
N LEU A 145 6.49 6.50 9.09
CA LEU A 145 7.79 7.00 8.63
C LEU A 145 7.60 7.70 7.29
N THR A 146 7.99 8.97 7.23
CA THR A 146 7.79 9.87 6.08
C THR A 146 9.03 9.97 5.19
N ASP A 147 8.91 10.62 4.06
CA ASP A 147 10.03 11.05 3.22
C ASP A 147 9.83 12.49 2.71
N ARG A 148 10.73 12.94 1.81
CA ARG A 148 10.67 14.30 1.26
C ARG A 148 9.49 14.54 0.30
N THR A 149 8.86 13.49 -0.21
CA THR A 149 7.71 13.55 -1.12
C THR A 149 6.42 13.31 -0.35
N ARG A 150 6.44 12.27 0.52
CA ARG A 150 5.32 11.90 1.40
C ARG A 150 5.49 12.57 2.74
N THR A 151 5.37 13.90 2.70
CA THR A 151 5.46 14.78 3.88
C THR A 151 4.21 14.70 4.73
N PRO A 152 4.23 15.14 6.01
CA PRO A 152 3.03 15.26 6.83
C PRO A 152 1.89 16.00 6.14
N ARG A 153 2.19 17.09 5.43
CA ARG A 153 1.23 17.86 4.62
C ARG A 153 0.61 17.02 3.51
N ALA A 154 1.41 16.29 2.72
CA ALA A 154 0.92 15.45 1.64
C ALA A 154 0.03 14.30 2.17
N ILE A 155 0.41 13.72 3.32
CA ILE A 155 -0.36 12.69 4.00
C ILE A 155 -1.71 13.23 4.46
N ALA A 156 -1.72 14.38 5.15
CA ALA A 156 -2.95 15.02 5.60
C ALA A 156 -3.86 15.42 4.42
N SER A 157 -3.29 15.90 3.32
CA SER A 157 -4.06 16.24 2.10
C SER A 157 -4.76 15.02 1.51
N MET A 158 -4.07 13.87 1.41
CA MET A 158 -4.67 12.62 0.95
C MET A 158 -5.75 12.15 1.95
N MET A 159 -5.51 12.23 3.25
CA MET A 159 -6.50 11.89 4.27
C MET A 159 -7.77 12.74 4.12
N GLN A 160 -7.63 14.04 3.97
CA GLN A 160 -8.74 14.98 3.77
C GLN A 160 -9.50 14.69 2.48
N GLU A 161 -8.80 14.40 1.39
CA GLU A 161 -9.39 14.08 0.09
C GLU A 161 -10.34 12.87 0.16
N TYR A 162 -10.01 11.87 0.99
CA TYR A 162 -10.84 10.67 1.19
C TYR A 162 -11.68 10.72 2.48
N GLY A 163 -11.77 11.91 3.12
CA GLY A 163 -12.61 12.14 4.28
C GLY A 163 -12.13 11.43 5.56
N TYR A 164 -10.83 11.21 5.72
CA TYR A 164 -10.22 10.66 6.94
C TYR A 164 -9.78 11.80 7.89
N ASP A 165 -10.74 12.60 8.36
CA ASP A 165 -10.53 13.72 9.28
C ASP A 165 -10.62 13.32 10.76
N ASN A 166 -10.92 12.07 11.03
CA ASN A 166 -11.14 11.49 12.35
C ASN A 166 -9.86 11.03 13.07
N TYR A 167 -8.75 11.71 12.82
CA TYR A 167 -7.48 11.47 13.49
C TYR A 167 -6.87 12.76 14.02
N SER A 168 -6.27 12.68 15.19
CA SER A 168 -5.29 13.64 15.68
C SER A 168 -3.91 13.22 15.19
N ILE A 169 -3.11 14.16 14.68
CA ILE A 169 -1.78 13.90 14.12
C ILE A 169 -0.73 14.55 15.01
N THR A 170 0.18 13.75 15.54
CA THR A 170 1.39 14.25 16.21
C THR A 170 2.58 14.04 15.31
N ILE A 171 3.30 15.12 15.02
CA ILE A 171 4.51 15.14 14.19
C ILE A 171 5.72 15.27 15.10
N GLY A 172 6.69 14.38 14.93
CA GLY A 172 8.01 14.46 15.54
C GLY A 172 9.05 14.85 14.49
N GLU A 173 9.68 15.99 14.69
CA GLU A 173 10.73 16.53 13.83
C GLU A 173 12.09 16.36 14.51
N CYS A 174 13.11 15.94 13.77
CA CYS A 174 14.49 15.76 14.23
C CYS A 174 14.61 15.01 15.57
N MET A 175 13.85 13.90 15.69
CA MET A 175 13.74 13.17 16.96
C MET A 175 15.11 12.74 17.50
N GLY A 176 15.37 13.10 18.75
CA GLY A 176 16.62 12.89 19.45
C GLY A 176 17.65 14.02 19.30
N ASN A 177 17.44 14.99 18.43
CA ASN A 177 18.32 16.14 18.28
C ASN A 177 18.06 17.15 19.40
N PRO A 178 19.04 17.46 20.28
CA PRO A 178 18.81 18.31 21.44
C PRO A 178 18.44 19.77 21.09
N GLU A 179 18.81 20.25 19.89
CA GLU A 179 18.57 21.63 19.47
C GLU A 179 17.36 21.77 18.54
N HIS A 180 17.02 20.72 17.79
CA HIS A 180 16.04 20.80 16.71
C HIS A 180 14.84 19.86 16.88
N GLU A 181 14.82 19.05 17.94
CA GLU A 181 13.67 18.20 18.23
C GLU A 181 12.42 19.05 18.48
N LYS A 182 11.36 18.75 17.75
CA LYS A 182 10.08 19.40 17.92
C LYS A 182 8.95 18.39 17.81
N VAL A 183 7.98 18.50 18.73
CA VAL A 183 6.77 17.66 18.73
C VAL A 183 5.56 18.58 18.68
N THR A 184 4.70 18.36 17.69
CA THR A 184 3.52 19.20 17.47
C THR A 184 2.31 18.31 17.17
N THR A 185 1.20 18.54 17.89
CA THR A 185 -0.07 17.82 17.67
C THR A 185 -1.09 18.74 17.01
N MET A 186 -1.75 18.25 15.97
CA MET A 186 -2.67 19.01 15.13
C MET A 186 -3.81 18.13 14.63
N THR A 187 -4.87 18.75 14.14
CA THR A 187 -5.90 18.07 13.34
C THR A 187 -5.38 17.79 11.92
N VAL A 188 -6.07 16.91 11.20
CA VAL A 188 -5.78 16.66 9.78
C VAL A 188 -5.82 17.97 8.98
N ALA A 189 -6.87 18.77 9.18
CA ALA A 189 -7.05 20.05 8.48
C ALA A 189 -5.89 21.05 8.76
N GLN A 190 -5.41 21.13 9.98
CA GLN A 190 -4.27 21.98 10.33
C GLN A 190 -2.97 21.48 9.71
N THR A 191 -2.77 20.15 9.68
CA THR A 191 -1.56 19.54 9.13
C THR A 191 -1.38 19.80 7.63
N MET A 192 -2.48 20.00 6.88
CA MET A 192 -2.42 20.37 5.46
C MET A 192 -1.68 21.69 5.18
N PHE A 193 -1.54 22.54 6.16
CA PHE A 193 -0.86 23.84 6.04
C PHE A 193 0.44 23.90 6.84
N TYR A 194 0.86 22.78 7.44
CA TYR A 194 2.07 22.74 8.25
C TYR A 194 3.27 22.28 7.43
N GLU A 195 4.35 23.06 7.51
CA GLU A 195 5.63 22.73 6.91
C GLU A 195 6.54 22.13 7.97
N ALA A 196 6.61 20.80 7.99
CA ALA A 196 7.45 20.09 8.96
C ALA A 196 8.92 20.11 8.57
N GLY A 197 9.80 20.30 9.55
CA GLY A 197 11.24 20.09 9.42
C GLY A 197 11.57 18.64 9.05
N PHE A 198 12.74 18.40 8.51
CA PHE A 198 13.19 17.06 8.13
C PHE A 198 14.50 16.68 8.84
N PRO A 199 14.66 15.45 9.33
CA PRO A 199 13.75 14.30 9.20
C PRO A 199 12.54 14.39 10.12
N ASN A 200 11.42 13.75 9.74
CA ASN A 200 10.24 13.70 10.57
C ASN A 200 9.53 12.34 10.51
N CYS A 201 8.65 12.11 11.46
CA CYS A 201 7.74 10.98 11.54
C CYS A 201 6.40 11.45 12.12
N MET A 202 5.38 10.62 12.04
CA MET A 202 4.05 10.95 12.55
C MET A 202 3.46 9.81 13.36
N ILE A 203 2.66 10.16 14.36
CA ILE A 203 1.73 9.24 15.02
C ILE A 203 0.33 9.81 14.86
N LEU A 204 -0.56 8.99 14.29
CA LEU A 204 -1.99 9.29 14.12
C LEU A 204 -2.76 8.53 15.20
N GLN A 205 -3.58 9.24 15.96
CA GLN A 205 -4.48 8.67 16.96
C GLN A 205 -5.92 8.92 16.53
N MET A 206 -6.69 7.85 16.38
CA MET A 206 -8.10 7.96 16.01
C MET A 206 -8.86 8.69 17.13
N THR A 207 -9.57 9.73 16.77
CA THR A 207 -10.40 10.54 17.69
C THR A 207 -11.83 10.03 17.72
N GLU A 208 -12.31 9.53 16.60
CA GLU A 208 -13.67 9.03 16.44
C GLU A 208 -13.70 7.88 15.43
N GLN A 209 -14.50 6.86 15.69
CA GLN A 209 -14.67 5.74 14.77
C GLN A 209 -15.64 6.12 13.65
N ARG A 210 -15.22 5.93 12.40
CA ARG A 210 -16.10 6.10 11.24
C ARG A 210 -17.02 4.88 11.09
N GLY A 211 -18.26 5.12 10.65
CA GLY A 211 -19.13 4.03 10.23
C GLY A 211 -18.52 3.28 9.03
N ARG A 212 -18.32 1.98 9.16
CA ARG A 212 -17.86 1.13 8.06
C ARG A 212 -19.02 0.84 7.13
N LEU A 213 -18.89 1.24 5.87
CA LEU A 213 -19.91 0.99 4.87
C LEU A 213 -19.83 -0.48 4.41
N PHE A 214 -20.97 -1.17 4.42
CA PHE A 214 -21.14 -2.50 3.87
C PHE A 214 -22.50 -2.57 3.18
N GLY A 215 -22.51 -2.97 1.91
CA GLY A 215 -23.72 -2.91 1.10
C GLY A 215 -24.13 -1.47 0.81
N ILE A 216 -23.32 -0.74 0.05
CA ILE A 216 -23.59 0.66 -0.27
C ILE A 216 -24.78 0.73 -1.26
N PRO A 217 -25.90 1.41 -0.92
CA PRO A 217 -27.01 1.59 -1.85
C PRO A 217 -26.61 2.31 -3.14
N GLU A 218 -27.24 1.96 -4.25
CA GLU A 218 -26.94 2.50 -5.58
C GLU A 218 -27.10 4.02 -5.63
N GLU A 219 -28.10 4.56 -4.95
CA GLU A 219 -28.46 5.98 -4.94
C GLU A 219 -27.35 6.85 -4.33
N ARG A 220 -26.42 6.22 -3.60
CA ARG A 220 -25.29 6.91 -3.01
C ARG A 220 -24.12 7.09 -3.98
N PHE A 221 -24.12 6.36 -5.10
CA PHE A 221 -23.10 6.50 -6.13
C PHE A 221 -23.45 7.61 -7.12
N GLU A 222 -22.44 8.31 -7.59
CA GLU A 222 -22.57 9.08 -8.82
C GLU A 222 -22.62 8.11 -10.00
N LEU A 223 -23.56 8.32 -10.90
CA LEU A 223 -23.82 7.42 -12.02
C LEU A 223 -23.25 7.98 -13.33
N LEU A 224 -22.86 7.10 -14.23
CA LEU A 224 -22.42 7.48 -15.57
C LEU A 224 -23.60 8.09 -16.35
N ASP A 225 -23.50 9.39 -16.66
CA ASP A 225 -24.54 10.16 -17.37
C ASP A 225 -25.95 9.97 -16.77
N GLY A 226 -26.08 9.78 -15.46
CA GLY A 226 -27.33 9.53 -14.76
C GLY A 226 -28.01 8.19 -15.06
N ARG A 227 -27.29 7.23 -15.68
CA ARG A 227 -27.86 5.94 -16.13
C ARG A 227 -28.01 4.95 -14.96
N VAL A 228 -29.18 4.89 -14.37
CA VAL A 228 -29.51 4.04 -13.22
C VAL A 228 -29.33 2.52 -13.43
N ASN A 229 -29.34 2.08 -14.69
CA ASN A 229 -29.17 0.67 -15.04
C ASN A 229 -27.70 0.25 -15.32
N MET A 230 -26.75 1.21 -15.19
CA MET A 230 -25.34 0.96 -15.45
C MET A 230 -24.53 0.85 -14.16
N ILE A 231 -25.13 0.32 -13.13
CA ILE A 231 -24.47 0.01 -11.85
C ILE A 231 -24.89 -1.38 -11.40
N THR A 232 -23.96 -2.14 -10.86
CA THR A 232 -24.28 -3.44 -10.22
C THR A 232 -25.06 -3.17 -8.94
N LYS A 233 -26.31 -3.64 -8.88
CA LYS A 233 -27.20 -3.49 -7.72
C LYS A 233 -26.58 -4.07 -6.46
N MET A 234 -26.83 -3.45 -5.30
CA MET A 234 -26.17 -3.78 -4.04
C MET A 234 -26.25 -5.28 -3.70
N PRO A 235 -27.41 -5.98 -3.73
CA PRO A 235 -27.45 -7.39 -3.42
C PRO A 235 -26.64 -8.26 -4.39
N ILE A 236 -26.70 -7.93 -5.71
CA ILE A 236 -25.91 -8.61 -6.73
C ILE A 236 -24.42 -8.38 -6.50
N ARG A 237 -24.02 -7.14 -6.20
CA ARG A 237 -22.63 -6.78 -5.92
C ARG A 237 -22.06 -7.59 -4.75
N LEU A 238 -22.77 -7.67 -3.63
CA LEU A 238 -22.34 -8.43 -2.46
C LEU A 238 -22.24 -9.94 -2.75
N ALA A 239 -23.19 -10.51 -3.50
CA ALA A 239 -23.13 -11.90 -3.92
C ALA A 239 -21.96 -12.16 -4.88
N THR A 240 -21.65 -11.20 -5.77
CA THR A 240 -20.48 -11.25 -6.67
C THR A 240 -19.18 -11.26 -5.87
N LEU A 241 -19.03 -10.37 -4.88
CA LEU A 241 -17.84 -10.33 -4.02
C LEU A 241 -17.67 -11.63 -3.22
N ALA A 242 -18.77 -12.22 -2.75
CA ALA A 242 -18.76 -13.51 -2.08
C ALA A 242 -18.29 -14.64 -3.03
N ALA A 243 -18.77 -14.65 -4.29
CA ALA A 243 -18.35 -15.63 -5.30
C ALA A 243 -16.86 -15.52 -5.65
N LEU A 244 -16.28 -14.30 -5.63
CA LEU A 244 -14.85 -14.04 -5.87
C LEU A 244 -13.94 -14.53 -4.73
N ASP A 245 -14.46 -14.79 -3.53
CA ASP A 245 -13.69 -15.22 -2.34
C ASP A 245 -12.50 -14.30 -2.02
N LEU A 246 -12.75 -12.97 -2.05
CA LEU A 246 -11.71 -11.94 -2.00
C LEU A 246 -10.86 -11.94 -0.72
N GLY A 247 -11.36 -12.53 0.37
CA GLY A 247 -10.60 -12.67 1.62
C GLY A 247 -9.30 -13.45 1.49
N ARG A 248 -9.19 -14.33 0.48
CA ARG A 248 -8.02 -15.16 0.21
C ARG A 248 -7.17 -14.66 -0.95
N ARG A 249 -7.62 -13.59 -1.64
CA ARG A 249 -7.01 -13.07 -2.86
C ARG A 249 -6.02 -11.96 -2.52
N ARG A 250 -5.14 -11.65 -3.48
CA ARG A 250 -4.16 -10.56 -3.37
C ARG A 250 -4.33 -9.52 -4.45
N SER A 251 -4.72 -9.93 -5.64
CA SER A 251 -4.88 -9.05 -6.81
C SER A 251 -6.24 -9.28 -7.46
N PHE A 252 -7.03 -8.22 -7.52
CA PHE A 252 -8.37 -8.24 -8.08
C PHE A 252 -8.47 -7.34 -9.32
N TRP A 253 -8.98 -7.90 -10.41
CA TRP A 253 -9.30 -7.14 -11.62
C TRP A 253 -10.82 -6.99 -11.78
N ASP A 254 -11.27 -5.75 -11.96
CA ASP A 254 -12.66 -5.38 -12.24
C ASP A 254 -12.75 -4.88 -13.69
N ILE A 255 -13.25 -5.72 -14.60
CA ILE A 255 -13.30 -5.41 -16.03
C ILE A 255 -14.69 -4.86 -16.39
N GLY A 256 -14.75 -3.62 -16.87
CA GLY A 256 -15.98 -2.89 -17.11
C GLY A 256 -16.53 -2.28 -15.83
N PHE A 257 -15.70 -1.57 -15.06
CA PHE A 257 -16.05 -1.08 -13.72
C PHE A 257 -17.14 0.00 -13.70
N CYS A 258 -17.39 0.71 -14.81
CA CYS A 258 -18.40 1.75 -14.97
C CYS A 258 -18.38 2.81 -13.84
N THR A 259 -19.22 2.66 -12.80
CA THR A 259 -19.26 3.56 -11.62
C THR A 259 -18.16 3.26 -10.59
N GLY A 260 -17.46 2.16 -10.74
CA GLY A 260 -16.50 1.64 -9.75
C GLY A 260 -17.13 0.97 -8.53
N SER A 261 -18.44 0.70 -8.55
CA SER A 261 -19.17 0.22 -7.36
C SER A 261 -18.65 -1.11 -6.82
N VAL A 262 -18.27 -2.06 -7.69
CA VAL A 262 -17.69 -3.36 -7.29
C VAL A 262 -16.29 -3.16 -6.71
N SER A 263 -15.44 -2.42 -7.41
CA SER A 263 -14.09 -2.08 -6.94
C SER A 263 -14.08 -1.36 -5.60
N ILE A 264 -14.99 -0.37 -5.41
CA ILE A 264 -15.09 0.41 -4.17
C ILE A 264 -15.55 -0.46 -3.01
N GLU A 265 -16.61 -1.26 -3.19
CA GLU A 265 -17.07 -2.19 -2.17
C GLU A 265 -15.98 -3.21 -1.82
N ALA A 266 -15.31 -3.78 -2.83
CA ALA A 266 -14.18 -4.69 -2.64
C ALA A 266 -13.04 -4.02 -1.83
N ARG A 267 -12.67 -2.80 -2.17
CA ARG A 267 -11.60 -2.05 -1.50
C ARG A 267 -11.91 -1.79 -0.03
N LEU A 268 -13.14 -1.41 0.28
CA LEU A 268 -13.57 -1.13 1.65
C LEU A 268 -13.66 -2.39 2.52
N GLN A 269 -14.06 -3.53 1.94
CA GLN A 269 -14.20 -4.78 2.68
C GLN A 269 -12.88 -5.56 2.79
N PHE A 270 -12.02 -5.46 1.78
CA PHE A 270 -10.76 -6.22 1.65
C PHE A 270 -9.58 -5.27 1.38
N PRO A 271 -9.17 -4.46 2.36
CA PRO A 271 -8.13 -3.44 2.16
C PRO A 271 -6.79 -3.99 1.67
N HIS A 272 -6.48 -5.26 1.98
CA HIS A 272 -5.24 -5.93 1.56
C HIS A 272 -5.11 -6.11 0.04
N LEU A 273 -6.21 -6.04 -0.71
CA LEU A 273 -6.19 -6.25 -2.16
C LEU A 273 -5.44 -5.16 -2.91
N VAL A 274 -4.76 -5.56 -3.98
CA VAL A 274 -4.38 -4.67 -5.07
C VAL A 274 -5.48 -4.74 -6.12
N ILE A 275 -6.14 -3.61 -6.39
CA ILE A 275 -7.28 -3.56 -7.30
C ILE A 275 -6.90 -2.80 -8.57
N THR A 276 -7.05 -3.45 -9.73
CA THR A 276 -6.96 -2.82 -11.04
C THR A 276 -8.33 -2.88 -11.72
N ALA A 277 -8.88 -1.74 -12.04
CA ALA A 277 -10.20 -1.60 -12.62
C ALA A 277 -10.10 -1.05 -14.06
N PHE A 278 -10.69 -1.75 -15.03
CA PHE A 278 -10.62 -1.41 -16.46
C PHE A 278 -11.97 -0.88 -16.95
N GLU A 279 -11.97 0.23 -17.65
CA GLU A 279 -13.18 0.79 -18.28
C GLU A 279 -12.81 1.48 -19.60
N LYS A 280 -13.54 1.16 -20.65
CA LYS A 280 -13.27 1.71 -21.97
C LYS A 280 -13.73 3.16 -22.15
N ARG A 281 -14.70 3.61 -21.35
CA ARG A 281 -15.26 4.95 -21.45
C ARG A 281 -14.37 5.96 -20.72
N PRO A 282 -13.93 7.06 -21.38
CA PRO A 282 -13.05 8.06 -20.74
C PRO A 282 -13.61 8.66 -19.45
N GLN A 283 -14.93 8.84 -19.37
CA GLN A 283 -15.60 9.39 -18.19
C GLN A 283 -15.49 8.49 -16.94
N GLY A 284 -15.18 7.20 -17.14
CA GLY A 284 -15.06 6.23 -16.04
C GLY A 284 -14.00 6.62 -15.03
N LYS A 285 -12.86 7.20 -15.48
CA LYS A 285 -11.77 7.59 -14.57
C LYS A 285 -12.21 8.61 -13.54
N GLU A 286 -12.77 9.71 -14.00
CA GLU A 286 -13.24 10.78 -13.11
C GLU A 286 -14.38 10.31 -12.19
N LEU A 287 -15.27 9.47 -12.72
CA LEU A 287 -16.39 8.91 -11.96
C LEU A 287 -15.88 7.96 -10.84
N LEU A 288 -14.92 7.08 -11.16
CA LEU A 288 -14.27 6.24 -10.16
C LEU A 288 -13.58 7.06 -9.08
N ASP A 289 -12.86 8.10 -9.47
CA ASP A 289 -12.13 8.97 -8.54
C ASP A 289 -13.11 9.70 -7.60
N ARG A 290 -14.21 10.27 -8.11
CA ARG A 290 -15.24 10.93 -7.29
C ARG A 290 -15.93 9.96 -6.32
N ASN A 291 -16.37 8.80 -6.82
CA ASN A 291 -16.97 7.78 -5.96
C ASN A 291 -15.99 7.23 -4.92
N SER A 292 -14.73 6.99 -5.29
CA SER A 292 -13.70 6.52 -4.36
C SER A 292 -13.45 7.52 -3.22
N ARG A 293 -13.37 8.81 -3.53
CA ARG A 293 -13.25 9.89 -2.53
C ARG A 293 -14.49 9.95 -1.63
N ARG A 294 -15.66 9.92 -2.22
CA ARG A 294 -16.94 9.97 -1.51
C ARG A 294 -17.08 8.88 -0.45
N PHE A 295 -16.60 7.67 -0.72
CA PHE A 295 -16.71 6.53 0.18
C PHE A 295 -15.44 6.24 0.99
N GLY A 296 -14.37 7.00 0.78
CA GLY A 296 -13.09 6.79 1.46
C GLY A 296 -12.40 5.49 1.05
N ALA A 297 -12.37 5.20 -0.26
CA ALA A 297 -11.75 4.01 -0.85
C ALA A 297 -10.51 4.34 -1.70
N PRO A 298 -9.40 4.83 -1.10
CA PRO A 298 -8.18 5.13 -1.86
C PRO A 298 -7.49 3.86 -2.38
N GLY A 299 -6.70 4.01 -3.44
CA GLY A 299 -5.78 2.98 -3.91
C GLY A 299 -6.37 2.00 -4.93
N ILE A 300 -7.46 2.38 -5.61
CA ILE A 300 -7.97 1.65 -6.78
C ILE A 300 -7.27 2.20 -8.03
N ASN A 301 -6.60 1.33 -8.78
CA ASN A 301 -5.95 1.68 -10.04
C ASN A 301 -6.95 1.61 -11.19
N GLY A 302 -7.48 2.77 -11.62
CA GLY A 302 -8.40 2.88 -12.75
C GLY A 302 -7.65 3.02 -14.07
N VAL A 303 -7.84 2.08 -14.98
CA VAL A 303 -7.25 2.01 -16.32
C VAL A 303 -8.32 2.31 -17.36
N ILE A 304 -8.10 3.31 -18.17
CA ILE A 304 -9.04 3.73 -19.23
C ILE A 304 -8.55 3.28 -20.59
N GLY A 305 -9.41 2.60 -21.32
CA GLY A 305 -9.17 2.04 -22.65
C GLY A 305 -9.89 0.70 -22.81
N ASP A 306 -9.90 0.17 -24.03
CA ASP A 306 -10.42 -1.17 -24.22
C ASP A 306 -9.51 -2.19 -23.53
N PHE A 307 -10.10 -3.09 -22.74
CA PHE A 307 -9.34 -4.12 -22.03
C PHE A 307 -8.53 -5.00 -23.02
N MET A 308 -9.04 -5.19 -24.22
CA MET A 308 -8.36 -5.99 -25.24
C MET A 308 -7.09 -5.35 -25.80
N ASP A 309 -6.97 -4.03 -25.66
CA ASP A 309 -5.79 -3.25 -26.09
C ASP A 309 -4.80 -3.01 -24.92
N ALA A 310 -5.16 -3.43 -23.70
CA ALA A 310 -4.34 -3.17 -22.52
C ALA A 310 -3.12 -4.11 -22.47
N ASP A 311 -1.92 -3.54 -22.22
CA ASP A 311 -0.76 -4.36 -21.85
C ASP A 311 -0.92 -4.85 -20.42
N THR A 312 -1.41 -6.06 -20.29
CA THR A 312 -1.72 -6.72 -19.01
C THR A 312 -0.49 -6.95 -18.13
N ASN A 313 0.73 -6.94 -18.71
CA ASN A 313 1.98 -7.13 -17.96
C ASN A 313 2.36 -5.91 -17.10
N LEU A 314 1.75 -4.76 -17.35
CA LEU A 314 1.97 -3.54 -16.55
C LEU A 314 1.27 -3.60 -15.18
N TYR A 315 0.41 -4.57 -14.93
CA TYR A 315 -0.40 -4.68 -13.73
C TYR A 315 -0.08 -5.97 -12.97
N PRO A 316 -0.26 -6.00 -11.64
CA PRO A 316 -0.15 -7.24 -10.88
C PRO A 316 -1.07 -8.31 -11.45
N ALA A 317 -0.52 -9.50 -11.75
CA ALA A 317 -1.30 -10.63 -12.24
C ALA A 317 -2.45 -10.95 -11.26
N PRO A 318 -3.69 -11.11 -11.75
CA PRO A 318 -4.86 -11.31 -10.90
C PRO A 318 -4.96 -12.73 -10.36
N ASP A 319 -5.50 -12.89 -9.17
CA ASP A 319 -5.99 -14.15 -8.62
C ASP A 319 -7.52 -14.13 -8.42
N ALA A 320 -8.15 -12.97 -8.71
CA ALA A 320 -9.59 -12.83 -8.84
C ALA A 320 -9.92 -11.85 -9.98
N VAL A 321 -10.88 -12.20 -10.83
CA VAL A 321 -11.35 -11.36 -11.94
C VAL A 321 -12.87 -11.30 -11.94
N PHE A 322 -13.41 -10.09 -11.98
CA PHE A 322 -14.81 -9.84 -12.24
C PHE A 322 -15.00 -9.27 -13.65
N ILE A 323 -15.92 -9.83 -14.40
CA ILE A 323 -16.32 -9.33 -15.72
C ILE A 323 -17.68 -8.66 -15.55
N GLY A 324 -17.71 -7.32 -15.54
CA GLY A 324 -18.93 -6.51 -15.50
C GLY A 324 -19.50 -6.20 -16.87
N GLY A 325 -18.68 -6.33 -17.93
CA GLY A 325 -19.09 -6.16 -19.32
C GLY A 325 -18.03 -6.66 -20.29
N HIS A 326 -18.44 -7.35 -21.35
CA HIS A 326 -17.52 -8.00 -22.31
C HIS A 326 -17.56 -7.39 -23.74
N GLY A 327 -18.45 -6.44 -24.00
CA GLY A 327 -18.51 -5.73 -25.29
C GLY A 327 -18.67 -6.63 -26.52
N GLY A 328 -19.18 -7.86 -26.37
CA GLY A 328 -19.29 -8.86 -27.44
C GLY A 328 -18.06 -9.77 -27.63
N GLN A 329 -16.96 -9.52 -26.92
CA GLN A 329 -15.65 -10.21 -27.10
C GLN A 329 -15.36 -11.18 -25.94
N MET A 330 -16.38 -11.93 -25.48
CA MET A 330 -16.25 -12.80 -24.30
C MET A 330 -15.12 -13.82 -24.42
N GLN A 331 -14.99 -14.46 -25.57
CA GLN A 331 -14.01 -15.54 -25.76
C GLN A 331 -12.58 -15.00 -25.74
N GLU A 332 -12.30 -13.95 -26.48
CA GLU A 332 -10.98 -13.30 -26.55
C GLU A 332 -10.59 -12.74 -25.18
N MET A 333 -11.53 -12.12 -24.48
CA MET A 333 -11.32 -11.60 -23.13
C MET A 333 -10.96 -12.72 -22.17
N LEU A 334 -11.64 -13.85 -22.19
CA LEU A 334 -11.34 -15.00 -21.34
C LEU A 334 -9.97 -15.62 -21.66
N GLN A 335 -9.55 -15.66 -22.93
CA GLN A 335 -8.22 -16.10 -23.32
C GLN A 335 -7.14 -15.16 -22.75
N THR A 336 -7.32 -13.87 -22.88
CA THR A 336 -6.41 -12.85 -22.31
C THR A 336 -6.33 -12.97 -20.79
N ILE A 337 -7.45 -13.07 -20.09
CA ILE A 337 -7.49 -13.26 -18.64
C ILE A 337 -6.74 -14.54 -18.25
N ASN A 338 -7.02 -15.66 -18.94
CA ASN A 338 -6.42 -16.95 -18.62
C ASN A 338 -4.90 -16.98 -18.78
N SER A 339 -4.35 -16.18 -19.69
CA SER A 339 -2.91 -16.10 -19.92
C SER A 339 -2.15 -15.46 -18.75
N VAL A 340 -2.82 -14.66 -17.93
CA VAL A 340 -2.22 -13.91 -16.81
C VAL A 340 -2.78 -14.29 -15.43
N LEU A 341 -3.88 -15.05 -15.38
CA LEU A 341 -4.53 -15.44 -14.14
C LEU A 341 -3.64 -16.39 -13.33
N LEU A 342 -3.39 -16.05 -12.08
CA LEU A 342 -2.55 -16.86 -11.20
C LEU A 342 -3.16 -18.25 -10.93
N PRO A 343 -2.34 -19.28 -10.63
CA PRO A 343 -2.82 -20.61 -10.27
C PRO A 343 -3.86 -20.57 -9.14
N GLY A 344 -4.97 -21.28 -9.32
CA GLY A 344 -6.10 -21.25 -8.37
C GLY A 344 -6.93 -19.98 -8.41
N GLY A 345 -6.70 -19.10 -9.39
CA GLY A 345 -7.47 -17.88 -9.59
C GLY A 345 -8.90 -18.14 -10.03
N VAL A 346 -9.80 -17.21 -9.72
CA VAL A 346 -11.24 -17.28 -9.98
C VAL A 346 -11.68 -16.21 -10.97
N ILE A 347 -12.63 -16.56 -11.84
CA ILE A 347 -13.32 -15.63 -12.75
C ILE A 347 -14.81 -15.63 -12.39
N VAL A 348 -15.38 -14.45 -12.16
CA VAL A 348 -16.81 -14.28 -11.91
C VAL A 348 -17.40 -13.36 -12.97
N PHE A 349 -18.54 -13.76 -13.53
CA PHE A 349 -19.30 -13.01 -14.51
C PHE A 349 -20.75 -12.88 -14.08
N ASN A 350 -21.32 -11.70 -14.22
CA ASN A 350 -22.74 -11.44 -13.99
C ASN A 350 -23.48 -11.40 -15.34
N SER A 351 -24.16 -12.50 -15.68
CA SER A 351 -24.92 -12.57 -16.91
C SER A 351 -26.32 -12.02 -16.74
N VAL A 352 -26.73 -11.15 -17.67
CA VAL A 352 -28.05 -10.53 -17.74
C VAL A 352 -28.98 -11.20 -18.78
N SER A 353 -28.47 -12.17 -19.54
CA SER A 353 -29.21 -12.91 -20.56
C SER A 353 -28.72 -14.33 -20.70
N ASP A 354 -29.57 -15.24 -21.19
CA ASP A 354 -29.19 -16.64 -21.47
C ASP A 354 -28.08 -16.73 -22.52
N GLU A 355 -28.10 -15.82 -23.48
CA GLU A 355 -27.08 -15.72 -24.53
C GLU A 355 -25.69 -15.42 -23.95
N SER A 356 -25.57 -14.41 -23.08
CA SER A 356 -24.31 -14.07 -22.44
C SER A 356 -23.85 -15.16 -21.48
N ALA A 357 -24.79 -15.84 -20.79
CA ALA A 357 -24.47 -17.01 -19.95
C ALA A 357 -23.92 -18.19 -20.77
N ALA A 358 -24.51 -18.46 -21.94
CA ALA A 358 -24.03 -19.50 -22.85
C ALA A 358 -22.63 -19.16 -23.38
N ALA A 359 -22.42 -17.91 -23.82
CA ALA A 359 -21.11 -17.44 -24.29
C ALA A 359 -20.02 -17.58 -23.22
N PHE A 360 -20.33 -17.24 -21.96
CA PHE A 360 -19.39 -17.42 -20.86
C PHE A 360 -19.06 -18.89 -20.60
N ARG A 361 -20.07 -19.80 -20.56
CA ARG A 361 -19.84 -21.23 -20.40
C ARG A 361 -18.91 -21.79 -21.47
N GLN A 362 -19.23 -21.50 -22.73
CA GLN A 362 -18.42 -21.94 -23.86
C GLN A 362 -17.00 -21.40 -23.81
N GLY A 363 -16.86 -20.12 -23.46
CA GLY A 363 -15.55 -19.49 -23.30
C GLY A 363 -14.71 -20.11 -22.18
N ILE A 364 -15.31 -20.39 -21.02
CA ILE A 364 -14.64 -21.04 -19.89
C ILE A 364 -14.17 -22.44 -20.24
N GLU A 365 -15.02 -23.22 -20.95
CA GLU A 365 -14.66 -24.56 -21.43
C GLU A 365 -13.49 -24.49 -22.45
N SER A 366 -13.51 -23.53 -23.36
CA SER A 366 -12.48 -23.35 -24.39
C SER A 366 -11.09 -23.04 -23.83
N ILE A 367 -11.01 -22.44 -22.64
CA ILE A 367 -9.75 -22.13 -21.94
C ILE A 367 -9.34 -23.24 -20.92
N GLY A 368 -10.02 -24.37 -20.92
CA GLY A 368 -9.73 -25.52 -20.07
C GLY A 368 -10.13 -25.36 -18.62
N ARG A 369 -11.04 -24.42 -18.32
CA ARG A 369 -11.59 -24.19 -16.97
C ARG A 369 -13.02 -24.71 -16.85
N ARG A 370 -13.57 -24.71 -15.63
CA ARG A 370 -14.93 -25.19 -15.37
C ARG A 370 -15.74 -24.20 -14.57
N ILE A 371 -17.05 -24.19 -14.78
CA ILE A 371 -17.99 -23.48 -13.92
C ILE A 371 -18.12 -24.26 -12.61
N THR A 372 -17.79 -23.62 -11.49
CA THR A 372 -17.85 -24.22 -10.14
C THR A 372 -19.04 -23.74 -9.33
N GLY A 373 -19.71 -22.69 -9.78
CA GLY A 373 -20.92 -22.16 -9.13
C GLY A 373 -21.76 -21.32 -10.07
N THR A 374 -23.07 -21.38 -9.88
CA THR A 374 -24.03 -20.49 -10.55
C THR A 374 -25.13 -20.15 -9.57
N THR A 375 -25.32 -18.85 -9.29
CA THR A 375 -26.37 -18.33 -8.43
C THR A 375 -27.32 -17.48 -9.27
N ARG A 376 -28.60 -17.81 -9.28
CA ARG A 376 -29.64 -16.98 -9.92
C ARG A 376 -30.23 -16.05 -8.90
N MET A 377 -30.22 -14.76 -9.17
CA MET A 377 -30.68 -13.73 -8.23
C MET A 377 -31.54 -12.70 -8.94
N ALA A 378 -32.72 -12.42 -8.41
CA ALA A 378 -33.59 -11.35 -8.85
C ALA A 378 -33.65 -10.29 -7.73
N VAL A 379 -33.63 -9.03 -8.12
CA VAL A 379 -33.75 -7.90 -7.20
C VAL A 379 -34.94 -7.05 -7.69
N ASP A 380 -35.94 -6.90 -6.84
CA ASP A 380 -37.18 -6.22 -7.12
C ASP A 380 -37.86 -6.76 -8.41
N GLU A 381 -38.31 -5.87 -9.28
CA GLU A 381 -38.95 -6.19 -10.56
C GLU A 381 -37.94 -6.38 -11.72
N HIS A 382 -36.63 -6.35 -11.45
CA HIS A 382 -35.61 -6.51 -12.49
C HIS A 382 -35.46 -7.99 -12.93
N ASN A 383 -35.05 -8.17 -14.18
CA ASN A 383 -34.72 -9.49 -14.70
C ASN A 383 -33.66 -10.18 -13.84
N PRO A 384 -33.81 -11.50 -13.61
CA PRO A 384 -32.80 -12.26 -12.86
C PRO A 384 -31.42 -12.18 -13.50
N ILE A 385 -30.41 -12.07 -12.65
CA ILE A 385 -29.00 -12.13 -13.03
C ILE A 385 -28.41 -13.46 -12.61
N LEU A 386 -27.62 -14.07 -13.48
CA LEU A 386 -26.83 -15.26 -13.14
C LEU A 386 -25.42 -14.83 -12.75
N ILE A 387 -25.06 -15.04 -11.49
CA ILE A 387 -23.70 -14.88 -11.01
C ILE A 387 -22.99 -16.22 -11.24
N MET A 388 -22.04 -16.25 -12.16
CA MET A 388 -21.35 -17.44 -12.63
C MET A 388 -19.89 -17.41 -12.20
N LYS A 389 -19.46 -18.44 -11.48
CA LYS A 389 -18.09 -18.61 -10.99
C LYS A 389 -17.38 -19.70 -11.77
N ALA A 390 -16.15 -19.44 -12.19
CA ALA A 390 -15.27 -20.40 -12.86
C ALA A 390 -13.89 -20.47 -12.19
N GLU A 391 -13.34 -21.68 -12.15
CA GLU A 391 -12.01 -22.00 -11.59
C GLU A 391 -11.21 -22.89 -12.55
#